data_2e431612afdc812fefb1ccb0b38d60c1
#
_entry.id   2e431612afdc812fefb1ccb0b38d60c1
#
_cell.length_a   1.000
_cell.length_b   1.000
_cell.length_c   1.000
_cell.angle_alpha   90.00
_cell.angle_beta   90.00
_cell.angle_gamma   90.00
#
_symmetry.space_group_name_H-M   'P 1'
#
loop_
_entity.id
_entity.type
_entity.pdbx_description
1 polymer ?
#
loop_
_entity_poly.entity_id
_entity_poly.type
_entity_poly.pdbx_seq_one_letter_code
_entity_poly.pdbx_strand_id
1 'polypeptide(L)'
;MENNLHIQYIDEKYIKLDLLSNNQGLETWLVKDNCTGKLFILKETMPELAEIYRTLQPFPNKNLAAIYETFKLDNKFIVIEEFISGDTLEEIINKGNTNVHTSFYIIKQILEVLIFLHGINIIHRDINPRNILVSTDGIVKLIDFGIARKYKEGSANDTAILGTAGFAAPEQFGFQQTDARSDIYSLGVLFHLLLSGSMPKGSQCLDIEYKEFIQKCISLDPSMRYQSALEAYTSLVSITTADQVNPVYNKPDNNPYCLPGFRSNTPWKKTLAISFYIIMSIYIFASLKECSKTPASFFLEFMALFLYIIFAFIIVTDYGNWTYRLWPVSRFNKSLKIFIRIILFIFIFYYGATLEEYVRYTMLGIPRPK
;
A
#
# COMPACT_ATOMS: atom_id res chain seq x y z
N MET A 1 17.75 29.73 20.82
CA MET A 1 17.30 29.06 22.06
C MET A 1 16.07 28.22 21.77
N GLU A 2 15.07 28.72 21.08
CA GLU A 2 13.82 28.01 20.71
C GLU A 2 14.07 26.77 19.83
N ASN A 3 14.96 26.86 18.83
CA ASN A 3 15.32 25.70 17.98
C ASN A 3 15.91 24.52 18.77
N ASN A 4 16.76 24.79 19.77
CA ASN A 4 17.34 23.72 20.59
C ASN A 4 16.29 23.03 21.44
N LEU A 5 15.28 23.76 21.93
CA LEU A 5 14.17 23.21 22.68
C LEU A 5 13.28 22.32 21.80
N HIS A 6 13.00 22.74 20.56
CA HIS A 6 12.22 21.91 19.62
C HIS A 6 12.96 20.62 19.27
N ILE A 7 14.25 20.70 18.96
CA ILE A 7 15.07 19.50 18.66
C ILE A 7 15.09 18.54 19.86
N GLN A 8 15.36 19.06 21.05
CA GLN A 8 15.36 18.25 22.28
C GLN A 8 14.00 17.59 22.50
N TYR A 9 12.90 18.33 22.36
CA TYR A 9 11.55 17.77 22.49
C TYR A 9 11.29 16.64 21.48
N ILE A 10 11.69 16.84 20.20
CA ILE A 10 11.52 15.84 19.15
C ILE A 10 12.32 14.57 19.46
N ASP A 11 13.59 14.73 19.88
CA ASP A 11 14.49 13.60 20.19
C ASP A 11 14.06 12.82 21.43
N GLU A 12 13.48 13.50 22.44
CA GLU A 12 12.93 12.85 23.63
C GLU A 12 11.62 12.11 23.35
N LYS A 13 10.76 12.69 22.49
CA LYS A 13 9.42 12.15 22.21
C LYS A 13 9.41 11.09 21.12
N TYR A 14 10.22 11.25 20.07
CA TYR A 14 10.17 10.41 18.88
C TYR A 14 11.46 9.63 18.64
N ILE A 15 11.39 8.31 18.79
CA ILE A 15 12.50 7.40 18.48
C ILE A 15 12.53 7.13 16.98
N LYS A 16 13.61 7.50 16.30
CA LYS A 16 13.84 7.21 14.88
C LYS A 16 14.05 5.70 14.71
N LEU A 17 13.24 5.06 13.86
CA LEU A 17 13.29 3.62 13.61
C LEU A 17 13.95 3.30 12.26
N ASP A 18 13.50 3.96 11.19
CA ASP A 18 13.96 3.69 9.82
C ASP A 18 13.98 4.96 8.98
N LEU A 19 15.00 5.13 8.15
CA LEU A 19 15.11 6.23 7.20
C LEU A 19 14.37 5.84 5.93
N LEU A 20 13.25 6.49 5.65
CA LEU A 20 12.42 6.19 4.48
C LEU A 20 12.91 6.89 3.22
N SER A 21 13.39 8.13 3.34
CA SER A 21 13.98 8.88 2.22
C SER A 21 14.94 9.96 2.70
N ASN A 22 15.88 10.33 1.82
CA ASN A 22 16.75 11.50 1.99
C ASN A 22 16.86 12.20 0.65
N ASN A 23 16.17 13.34 0.54
CA ASN A 23 16.13 14.15 -0.67
C ASN A 23 16.84 15.49 -0.43
N GLN A 24 18.02 15.65 -1.01
CA GLN A 24 18.81 16.90 -0.90
C GLN A 24 19.08 17.34 0.55
N GLY A 25 19.25 16.39 1.47
CA GLY A 25 19.49 16.67 2.89
C GLY A 25 18.23 16.87 3.73
N LEU A 26 17.04 16.69 3.15
CA LEU A 26 15.76 16.63 3.86
C LEU A 26 15.38 15.18 4.06
N GLU A 27 15.26 14.76 5.31
CA GLU A 27 15.06 13.39 5.70
C GLU A 27 13.59 13.11 6.05
N THR A 28 13.13 11.90 5.69
CA THR A 28 11.85 11.37 6.14
C THR A 28 12.09 10.09 6.92
N TRP A 29 11.65 10.06 8.16
CA TRP A 29 11.86 8.97 9.08
C TRP A 29 10.54 8.31 9.51
N LEU A 30 10.55 6.99 9.60
CA LEU A 30 9.60 6.28 10.43
C LEU A 30 10.02 6.47 11.89
N VAL A 31 9.12 7.00 12.71
CA VAL A 31 9.38 7.26 14.13
C VAL A 31 8.33 6.61 15.00
N LYS A 32 8.71 6.34 16.25
CA LYS A 32 7.82 5.81 17.28
C LYS A 32 7.73 6.81 18.43
N ASP A 33 6.54 7.17 18.80
CA ASP A 33 6.29 7.97 20.01
C ASP A 33 6.68 7.16 21.25
N ASN A 34 7.56 7.72 22.07
CA ASN A 34 8.16 7.05 23.23
C ASN A 34 7.15 6.76 24.34
N CYS A 35 6.11 7.58 24.48
CA CYS A 35 5.09 7.44 25.50
C CYS A 35 3.97 6.49 25.10
N THR A 36 3.45 6.64 23.86
CA THR A 36 2.27 5.89 23.40
C THR A 36 2.61 4.63 22.62
N GLY A 37 3.84 4.52 22.14
CA GLY A 37 4.28 3.44 21.26
C GLY A 37 3.72 3.48 19.84
N LYS A 38 2.96 4.52 19.48
CA LYS A 38 2.39 4.71 18.15
C LYS A 38 3.46 5.08 17.12
N LEU A 39 3.23 4.68 15.87
CA LEU A 39 4.10 5.02 14.74
C LEU A 39 3.63 6.29 14.05
N PHE A 40 4.60 7.11 13.63
CA PHE A 40 4.40 8.35 12.90
C PHE A 40 5.47 8.49 11.81
N ILE A 41 5.24 9.44 10.90
CA ILE A 41 6.23 9.90 9.94
C ILE A 41 6.76 11.25 10.41
N LEU A 42 8.06 11.35 10.63
CA LEU A 42 8.77 12.61 10.81
C LEU A 42 9.35 13.03 9.46
N LYS A 43 8.86 14.13 8.93
CA LYS A 43 9.28 14.65 7.62
C LYS A 43 9.95 16.01 7.79
N GLU A 44 11.17 16.10 7.30
CA GLU A 44 11.85 17.37 7.11
C GLU A 44 11.46 17.98 5.77
N THR A 45 11.16 19.25 5.75
CA THR A 45 10.74 19.95 4.53
C THR A 45 11.25 21.39 4.51
N MET A 46 11.12 22.05 3.37
CA MET A 46 11.53 23.44 3.21
C MET A 46 10.66 24.39 4.05
N PRO A 47 11.24 25.46 4.64
CA PRO A 47 10.50 26.41 5.47
C PRO A 47 9.33 27.10 4.74
N GLU A 48 9.41 27.24 3.41
CA GLU A 48 8.37 27.85 2.57
C GLU A 48 7.06 27.07 2.57
N LEU A 49 7.11 25.77 2.85
CA LEU A 49 5.93 24.90 2.92
C LEU A 49 5.22 24.96 4.27
N ALA A 50 5.79 25.65 5.26
CA ALA A 50 5.22 25.79 6.60
C ALA A 50 3.78 26.34 6.59
N GLU A 51 3.48 27.29 5.70
CA GLU A 51 2.13 27.85 5.57
C GLU A 51 1.11 26.81 5.11
N ILE A 52 1.49 25.90 4.21
CA ILE A 52 0.64 24.83 3.70
C ILE A 52 0.32 23.85 4.81
N TYR A 53 1.34 23.32 5.48
CA TYR A 53 1.15 22.35 6.56
C TYR A 53 0.33 22.92 7.72
N ARG A 54 0.58 24.16 8.13
CA ARG A 54 -0.21 24.85 9.16
C ARG A 54 -1.65 25.10 8.73
N THR A 55 -1.90 25.33 7.44
CA THR A 55 -3.25 25.49 6.90
C THR A 55 -3.99 24.17 6.90
N LEU A 56 -3.34 23.04 6.64
CA LEU A 56 -3.92 21.72 6.60
C LEU A 56 -4.16 21.11 7.99
N GLN A 57 -3.28 21.39 8.94
CA GLN A 57 -3.28 20.77 10.28
C GLN A 57 -4.64 20.81 11.01
N PRO A 58 -5.40 21.95 11.02
CA PRO A 58 -6.69 22.00 11.73
C PRO A 58 -7.83 21.30 10.99
N PHE A 59 -7.64 20.84 9.76
CA PHE A 59 -8.69 20.25 8.93
C PHE A 59 -8.41 18.78 8.61
N PRO A 60 -8.74 17.85 9.52
CA PRO A 60 -8.57 16.43 9.23
C PRO A 60 -9.40 16.01 8.02
N ASN A 61 -8.78 15.33 7.07
CA ASN A 61 -9.43 14.79 5.90
C ASN A 61 -9.06 13.31 5.76
N LYS A 62 -10.05 12.45 5.53
CA LYS A 62 -9.83 10.98 5.42
C LYS A 62 -8.84 10.61 4.31
N ASN A 63 -8.76 11.45 3.26
CA ASN A 63 -7.90 11.22 2.09
C ASN A 63 -6.56 11.97 2.14
N LEU A 64 -6.18 12.53 3.29
CA LEU A 64 -4.87 13.11 3.58
C LEU A 64 -4.22 12.41 4.76
N ALA A 65 -2.89 12.40 4.82
CA ALA A 65 -2.18 12.07 6.04
C ALA A 65 -2.48 13.14 7.10
N ALA A 66 -2.93 12.73 8.29
CA ALA A 66 -3.19 13.65 9.38
C ALA A 66 -1.89 14.30 9.87
N ILE A 67 -1.89 15.62 10.07
CA ILE A 67 -0.74 16.35 10.61
C ILE A 67 -0.94 16.54 12.11
N TYR A 68 -0.05 15.97 12.90
CA TYR A 68 -0.13 16.01 14.37
C TYR A 68 0.60 17.21 14.94
N GLU A 69 1.86 17.38 14.56
CA GLU A 69 2.72 18.44 15.09
C GLU A 69 3.56 19.06 13.98
N THR A 70 3.91 20.33 14.16
CA THR A 70 4.80 21.04 13.23
C THR A 70 5.79 21.90 14.00
N PHE A 71 7.06 21.92 13.56
CA PHE A 71 8.13 22.68 14.20
C PHE A 71 8.89 23.49 13.16
N LYS A 72 9.06 24.77 13.43
CA LYS A 72 9.89 25.64 12.60
C LYS A 72 11.31 25.67 13.17
N LEU A 73 12.29 25.27 12.35
CA LEU A 73 13.71 25.43 12.60
C LEU A 73 14.28 26.47 11.64
N ASP A 74 15.53 26.91 11.86
CA ASP A 74 16.13 27.98 11.06
C ASP A 74 16.15 27.66 9.56
N ASN A 75 16.60 26.45 9.19
CA ASN A 75 16.82 26.06 7.81
C ASN A 75 15.85 24.98 7.30
N LYS A 76 14.94 24.49 8.14
CA LYS A 76 13.98 23.46 7.78
C LYS A 76 12.72 23.53 8.62
N PHE A 77 11.68 22.91 8.11
CA PHE A 77 10.41 22.76 8.80
C PHE A 77 10.15 21.29 9.03
N ILE A 78 9.81 20.88 10.25
CA ILE A 78 9.55 19.50 10.61
C ILE A 78 8.05 19.30 10.77
N VAL A 79 7.56 18.20 10.20
CA VAL A 79 6.15 17.79 10.27
C VAL A 79 6.07 16.37 10.82
N ILE A 80 5.21 16.17 11.80
CA ILE A 80 4.86 14.84 12.30
C ILE A 80 3.51 14.46 11.70
N GLU A 81 3.53 13.46 10.84
CA GLU A 81 2.37 13.00 10.08
C GLU A 81 1.93 11.60 10.50
N GLU A 82 0.71 11.25 10.13
CA GLU A 82 0.14 9.91 10.29
C GLU A 82 1.02 8.86 9.56
N PHE A 83 1.36 7.79 10.26
CA PHE A 83 1.88 6.60 9.61
C PHE A 83 0.73 5.81 9.00
N ILE A 84 0.76 5.64 7.68
CA ILE A 84 -0.27 4.93 6.92
C ILE A 84 0.25 3.53 6.58
N SER A 85 -0.39 2.50 7.13
CA SER A 85 -0.10 1.11 6.75
C SER A 85 -0.79 0.80 5.43
N GLY A 86 -0.02 0.64 4.37
CA GLY A 86 -0.54 0.39 3.02
C GLY A 86 0.57 0.28 1.98
N ASP A 87 0.17 0.21 0.72
CA ASP A 87 1.08 0.20 -0.42
C ASP A 87 0.94 1.54 -1.17
N THR A 88 2.03 2.03 -1.77
CA THR A 88 1.96 3.13 -2.73
C THR A 88 1.21 2.67 -3.99
N LEU A 89 0.57 3.61 -4.67
CA LEU A 89 -0.12 3.30 -5.91
C LEU A 89 0.85 2.80 -7.00
N GLU A 90 2.12 3.24 -6.97
CA GLU A 90 3.20 2.71 -7.82
C GLU A 90 3.42 1.20 -7.57
N GLU A 91 3.48 0.78 -6.31
CA GLU A 91 3.62 -0.64 -5.96
C GLU A 91 2.40 -1.46 -6.39
N ILE A 92 1.19 -0.90 -6.26
CA ILE A 92 -0.06 -1.56 -6.68
C ILE A 92 -0.08 -1.75 -8.20
N ILE A 93 0.31 -0.73 -8.97
CA ILE A 93 0.42 -0.79 -10.44
C ILE A 93 1.45 -1.84 -10.84
N ASN A 94 2.64 -1.83 -10.24
CA ASN A 94 3.72 -2.78 -10.54
C ASN A 94 3.35 -4.24 -10.19
N LYS A 95 2.43 -4.44 -9.25
CA LYS A 95 1.88 -5.76 -8.91
C LYS A 95 0.79 -6.22 -9.89
N GLY A 96 0.36 -5.37 -10.84
CA GLY A 96 -0.73 -5.65 -11.79
C GLY A 96 -2.10 -5.79 -11.12
N ASN A 97 -2.32 -5.15 -9.99
CA ASN A 97 -3.53 -5.27 -9.18
C ASN A 97 -4.58 -4.19 -9.46
N THR A 98 -4.54 -3.55 -10.63
CA THR A 98 -5.52 -2.55 -11.04
C THR A 98 -6.56 -3.14 -11.99
N ASN A 99 -7.81 -2.76 -11.81
CA ASN A 99 -8.91 -3.01 -12.74
C ASN A 99 -9.77 -1.74 -12.84
N VAL A 100 -10.71 -1.71 -13.77
CA VAL A 100 -11.54 -0.53 -14.06
C VAL A 100 -12.24 0.00 -12.79
N HIS A 101 -12.86 -0.88 -12.00
CA HIS A 101 -13.57 -0.49 -10.78
C HIS A 101 -12.64 0.08 -9.71
N THR A 102 -11.50 -0.59 -9.48
CA THR A 102 -10.49 -0.10 -8.52
C THR A 102 -9.93 1.24 -8.97
N SER A 103 -9.64 1.39 -10.26
CA SER A 103 -9.13 2.64 -10.84
C SER A 103 -10.13 3.78 -10.67
N PHE A 104 -11.41 3.55 -10.97
CA PHE A 104 -12.49 4.51 -10.75
C PHE A 104 -12.57 4.95 -9.27
N TYR A 105 -12.55 3.98 -8.35
CA TYR A 105 -12.64 4.25 -6.91
C TYR A 105 -11.46 5.08 -6.39
N ILE A 106 -10.25 4.79 -6.87
CA ILE A 106 -9.04 5.55 -6.53
C ILE A 106 -9.18 6.99 -7.04
N ILE A 107 -9.51 7.18 -8.31
CA ILE A 107 -9.65 8.51 -8.92
C ILE A 107 -10.75 9.33 -8.27
N LYS A 108 -11.88 8.70 -7.93
CA LYS A 108 -12.97 9.33 -7.19
C LYS A 108 -12.49 9.89 -5.86
N GLN A 109 -11.75 9.11 -5.05
CA GLN A 109 -11.23 9.57 -3.77
C GLN A 109 -10.16 10.66 -3.92
N ILE A 110 -9.32 10.61 -4.97
CA ILE A 110 -8.39 11.70 -5.26
C ILE A 110 -9.14 12.98 -5.63
N LEU A 111 -10.21 12.90 -6.41
CA LEU A 111 -11.05 14.08 -6.68
C LEU A 111 -11.70 14.65 -5.40
N GLU A 112 -12.16 13.80 -4.48
CA GLU A 112 -12.70 14.24 -3.20
C GLU A 112 -11.68 15.07 -2.40
N VAL A 113 -10.41 14.65 -2.34
CA VAL A 113 -9.37 15.42 -1.67
C VAL A 113 -8.96 16.68 -2.44
N LEU A 114 -8.94 16.63 -3.78
CA LEU A 114 -8.65 17.82 -4.59
C LEU A 114 -9.74 18.90 -4.47
N ILE A 115 -11.02 18.52 -4.35
CA ILE A 115 -12.11 19.46 -4.06
C ILE A 115 -11.82 20.19 -2.73
N PHE A 116 -11.40 19.46 -1.71
CA PHE A 116 -11.06 20.04 -0.42
C PHE A 116 -9.85 20.99 -0.53
N LEU A 117 -8.74 20.53 -1.12
CA LEU A 117 -7.50 21.32 -1.25
C LEU A 117 -7.71 22.59 -2.06
N HIS A 118 -8.38 22.49 -3.21
CA HIS A 118 -8.67 23.63 -4.07
C HIS A 118 -9.63 24.62 -3.39
N GLY A 119 -10.57 24.12 -2.57
CA GLY A 119 -11.46 24.95 -1.77
C GLY A 119 -10.76 25.83 -0.74
N ILE A 120 -9.56 25.44 -0.29
CA ILE A 120 -8.71 26.24 0.59
C ILE A 120 -7.51 26.87 -0.15
N ASN A 121 -7.58 26.95 -1.47
CA ASN A 121 -6.58 27.52 -2.38
C ASN A 121 -5.21 26.83 -2.31
N ILE A 122 -5.13 25.53 -2.06
CA ILE A 122 -3.91 24.74 -2.13
C ILE A 122 -3.95 23.92 -3.41
N ILE A 123 -2.91 24.04 -4.24
CA ILE A 123 -2.66 23.23 -5.43
C ILE A 123 -1.55 22.26 -5.09
N HIS A 124 -1.74 20.97 -5.37
CA HIS A 124 -0.78 19.93 -4.99
C HIS A 124 0.42 19.87 -5.93
N ARG A 125 0.21 19.98 -7.26
CA ARG A 125 1.21 20.02 -8.33
C ARG A 125 2.00 18.76 -8.59
N ASP A 126 1.84 17.71 -7.75
CA ASP A 126 2.58 16.46 -7.90
C ASP A 126 1.69 15.23 -7.68
N ILE A 127 0.56 15.18 -8.40
CA ILE A 127 -0.33 14.01 -8.42
C ILE A 127 0.33 12.93 -9.28
N ASN A 128 0.89 11.92 -8.62
CA ASN A 128 1.56 10.79 -9.26
C ASN A 128 1.45 9.53 -8.36
N PRO A 129 1.74 8.31 -8.89
CA PRO A 129 1.56 7.07 -8.13
C PRO A 129 2.40 6.95 -6.84
N ARG A 130 3.51 7.66 -6.71
CA ARG A 130 4.38 7.62 -5.51
C ARG A 130 3.80 8.42 -4.35
N ASN A 131 3.05 9.48 -4.68
CA ASN A 131 2.46 10.39 -3.71
C ASN A 131 1.04 9.98 -3.30
N ILE A 132 0.62 8.77 -3.66
CA ILE A 132 -0.68 8.21 -3.33
C ILE A 132 -0.48 6.87 -2.63
N LEU A 133 -0.97 6.77 -1.40
CA LEU A 133 -1.03 5.54 -0.63
C LEU A 133 -2.45 4.98 -0.63
N VAL A 134 -2.55 3.67 -0.74
CA VAL A 134 -3.80 2.96 -0.48
C VAL A 134 -3.63 2.19 0.82
N SER A 135 -4.32 2.64 1.85
CA SER A 135 -4.23 2.05 3.17
C SER A 135 -4.82 0.63 3.22
N THR A 136 -4.50 -0.09 4.28
CA THR A 136 -4.95 -1.49 4.42
C THR A 136 -6.47 -1.67 4.51
N ASP A 137 -7.21 -0.64 4.83
CA ASP A 137 -8.68 -0.56 4.83
C ASP A 137 -9.27 0.00 3.53
N GLY A 138 -8.44 0.24 2.51
CA GLY A 138 -8.87 0.68 1.17
C GLY A 138 -9.06 2.18 1.02
N ILE A 139 -8.67 2.98 2.01
CA ILE A 139 -8.74 4.44 1.90
C ILE A 139 -7.53 4.93 1.11
N VAL A 140 -7.80 5.74 0.08
CA VAL A 140 -6.76 6.41 -0.70
C VAL A 140 -6.34 7.68 0.03
N LYS A 141 -5.04 7.82 0.27
CA LYS A 141 -4.46 9.00 0.93
C LYS A 141 -3.42 9.66 0.03
N LEU A 142 -3.64 10.94 -0.23
CA LEU A 142 -2.66 11.79 -0.91
C LEU A 142 -1.63 12.24 0.11
N ILE A 143 -0.36 12.07 -0.23
CA ILE A 143 0.79 12.42 0.60
C ILE A 143 1.74 13.32 -0.18
N ASP A 144 2.67 13.94 0.53
CA ASP A 144 3.76 14.75 -0.01
C ASP A 144 3.36 16.06 -0.71
N PHE A 145 3.44 17.13 0.05
CA PHE A 145 3.22 18.51 -0.40
C PHE A 145 4.53 19.22 -0.81
N GLY A 146 5.59 18.47 -1.17
CA GLY A 146 6.95 19.00 -1.41
C GLY A 146 7.04 20.15 -2.42
N ILE A 147 6.13 20.23 -3.39
CA ILE A 147 6.02 21.32 -4.36
C ILE A 147 4.63 21.96 -4.40
N ALA A 148 3.80 21.68 -3.40
CA ALA A 148 2.48 22.29 -3.30
C ALA A 148 2.59 23.83 -3.14
N ARG A 149 1.56 24.54 -3.58
CA ARG A 149 1.52 26.01 -3.52
C ARG A 149 0.16 26.51 -3.07
N LYS A 150 0.17 27.56 -2.29
CA LYS A 150 -1.05 28.36 -2.03
C LYS A 150 -1.30 29.27 -3.23
N TYR A 151 -2.45 29.09 -3.90
CA TYR A 151 -2.83 29.92 -5.03
C TYR A 151 -3.08 31.37 -4.60
N LYS A 152 -2.45 32.33 -5.30
CA LYS A 152 -2.70 33.76 -5.13
C LYS A 152 -2.94 34.34 -6.52
N GLU A 153 -4.10 34.94 -6.71
CA GLU A 153 -4.47 35.60 -7.97
C GLU A 153 -3.48 36.73 -8.30
N GLY A 154 -3.00 36.78 -9.53
CA GLY A 154 -2.06 37.82 -9.99
C GLY A 154 -0.59 37.65 -9.55
N SER A 155 -0.20 36.49 -9.01
CA SER A 155 1.22 36.22 -8.75
C SER A 155 1.98 35.93 -10.04
N ALA A 156 3.30 36.18 -10.04
CA ALA A 156 4.18 35.95 -11.19
C ALA A 156 4.19 34.47 -11.64
N ASN A 157 4.57 34.24 -12.91
CA ASN A 157 4.74 32.91 -13.49
C ASN A 157 5.66 32.04 -12.63
N ASP A 158 5.41 30.74 -12.63
CA ASP A 158 6.29 29.77 -11.99
C ASP A 158 7.65 29.80 -12.70
N THR A 159 8.72 30.07 -11.93
CA THR A 159 10.09 30.22 -12.46
C THR A 159 10.89 28.94 -12.48
N ALA A 160 10.38 27.86 -11.91
CA ALA A 160 11.03 26.56 -11.83
C ALA A 160 10.19 25.48 -12.51
N ILE A 161 10.88 24.53 -13.17
CA ILE A 161 10.24 23.30 -13.67
C ILE A 161 9.91 22.46 -12.45
N LEU A 162 8.62 22.22 -12.23
CA LEU A 162 8.11 21.52 -11.05
C LEU A 162 7.24 20.33 -11.46
N GLY A 163 7.33 19.25 -10.71
CA GLY A 163 6.49 18.07 -10.89
C GLY A 163 7.21 16.86 -11.47
N THR A 164 6.56 15.72 -11.37
CA THR A 164 7.09 14.42 -11.83
C THR A 164 6.97 14.30 -13.35
N ALA A 165 8.07 13.98 -14.03
CA ALA A 165 8.10 13.80 -15.48
C ALA A 165 7.00 12.83 -15.95
N GLY A 166 6.25 13.24 -16.98
CA GLY A 166 5.14 12.47 -17.54
C GLY A 166 3.79 12.72 -16.87
N PHE A 167 3.73 13.18 -15.62
CA PHE A 167 2.49 13.54 -14.93
C PHE A 167 2.26 15.05 -14.88
N ALA A 168 3.33 15.84 -14.84
CA ALA A 168 3.25 17.28 -14.75
C ALA A 168 2.53 17.90 -15.95
N ALA A 169 1.65 18.85 -15.69
CA ALA A 169 0.92 19.59 -16.71
C ALA A 169 1.87 20.50 -17.51
N PRO A 170 1.57 20.77 -18.82
CA PRO A 170 2.44 21.59 -19.66
C PRO A 170 2.82 22.95 -19.09
N GLU A 171 1.89 23.62 -18.41
CA GLU A 171 2.13 24.91 -17.75
C GLU A 171 3.15 24.84 -16.60
N GLN A 172 3.38 23.66 -15.98
CA GLN A 172 4.36 23.46 -14.92
C GLN A 172 5.82 23.54 -15.42
N PHE A 173 6.01 23.51 -16.73
CA PHE A 173 7.33 23.67 -17.34
C PHE A 173 7.75 25.15 -17.52
N GLY A 174 7.13 26.08 -16.80
CA GLY A 174 7.57 27.48 -16.73
C GLY A 174 6.91 28.42 -17.74
N PHE A 175 5.85 27.99 -18.43
CA PHE A 175 5.20 28.79 -19.47
C PHE A 175 4.03 29.66 -18.97
N GLN A 176 3.39 29.24 -17.86
CA GLN A 176 2.23 29.93 -17.29
C GLN A 176 2.13 29.70 -15.79
N GLN A 177 1.29 30.48 -15.13
CA GLN A 177 0.96 30.23 -13.72
C GLN A 177 0.15 28.94 -13.57
N THR A 178 0.58 28.05 -12.67
CA THR A 178 -0.16 26.84 -12.34
C THR A 178 -1.35 27.14 -11.45
N ASP A 179 -2.49 26.50 -11.73
CA ASP A 179 -3.72 26.57 -10.95
C ASP A 179 -4.31 25.15 -10.70
N ALA A 180 -5.52 25.08 -10.15
CA ALA A 180 -6.21 23.84 -9.84
C ALA A 180 -6.32 22.87 -11.03
N ARG A 181 -6.30 23.36 -12.27
CA ARG A 181 -6.40 22.57 -13.49
C ARG A 181 -5.13 21.78 -13.80
N SER A 182 -4.00 22.16 -13.21
CA SER A 182 -2.77 21.38 -13.29
C SER A 182 -2.91 20.03 -12.56
N ASP A 183 -3.53 20.01 -11.38
CA ASP A 183 -3.82 18.75 -10.66
C ASP A 183 -4.81 17.87 -11.43
N ILE A 184 -5.78 18.47 -12.14
CA ILE A 184 -6.74 17.76 -12.99
C ILE A 184 -6.04 17.07 -14.18
N TYR A 185 -5.04 17.75 -14.79
CA TYR A 185 -4.23 17.15 -15.84
C TYR A 185 -3.48 15.91 -15.32
N SER A 186 -2.76 16.06 -14.22
CA SER A 186 -1.99 14.97 -13.61
C SER A 186 -2.88 13.78 -13.20
N LEU A 187 -4.09 14.07 -12.69
CA LEU A 187 -5.11 13.06 -12.38
C LEU A 187 -5.57 12.33 -13.64
N GLY A 188 -5.78 13.03 -14.77
CA GLY A 188 -6.14 12.40 -16.05
C GLY A 188 -5.07 11.46 -16.56
N VAL A 189 -3.79 11.86 -16.47
CA VAL A 189 -2.64 11.01 -16.81
C VAL A 189 -2.61 9.76 -15.92
N LEU A 190 -2.80 9.95 -14.62
CA LEU A 190 -2.85 8.86 -13.65
C LEU A 190 -3.98 7.88 -13.95
N PHE A 191 -5.17 8.38 -14.28
CA PHE A 191 -6.30 7.53 -14.59
C PHE A 191 -6.06 6.72 -15.86
N HIS A 192 -5.47 7.33 -16.89
CA HIS A 192 -5.04 6.61 -18.10
C HIS A 192 -4.08 5.47 -17.73
N LEU A 193 -3.05 5.75 -16.91
CA LEU A 193 -2.07 4.75 -16.49
C LEU A 193 -2.73 3.59 -15.73
N LEU A 194 -3.67 3.88 -14.84
CA LEU A 194 -4.39 2.86 -14.06
C LEU A 194 -5.23 1.93 -14.94
N LEU A 195 -5.83 2.44 -16.01
CA LEU A 195 -6.69 1.67 -16.90
C LEU A 195 -5.91 0.91 -17.99
N SER A 196 -4.84 1.51 -18.52
CA SER A 196 -4.11 0.98 -19.66
C SER A 196 -2.78 0.31 -19.32
N GLY A 197 -2.26 0.53 -18.11
CA GLY A 197 -0.91 0.10 -17.69
C GLY A 197 0.22 0.87 -18.36
N SER A 198 -0.07 1.95 -19.10
CA SER A 198 0.93 2.74 -19.84
C SER A 198 0.63 4.24 -19.79
N MET A 199 1.68 5.06 -19.98
CA MET A 199 1.51 6.51 -20.06
C MET A 199 0.80 6.90 -21.35
N PRO A 200 -0.02 7.98 -21.36
CA PRO A 200 -0.67 8.46 -22.57
C PRO A 200 0.39 8.92 -23.60
N LYS A 201 0.25 8.45 -24.85
CA LYS A 201 1.11 8.90 -25.95
C LYS A 201 0.46 10.10 -26.64
N GLY A 202 0.78 11.30 -26.16
CA GLY A 202 0.16 12.54 -26.64
C GLY A 202 -1.35 12.60 -26.29
N SER A 203 -2.16 13.15 -27.20
CA SER A 203 -3.62 13.22 -27.04
C SER A 203 -4.35 11.92 -27.41
N GLN A 204 -3.63 10.86 -27.78
CA GLN A 204 -4.25 9.58 -28.12
C GLN A 204 -4.53 8.79 -26.85
N CYS A 205 -5.78 8.82 -26.39
CA CYS A 205 -6.29 7.84 -25.45
C CYS A 205 -6.62 6.52 -26.15
N LEU A 206 -6.37 5.42 -25.44
CA LEU A 206 -6.88 4.11 -25.84
C LEU A 206 -8.41 4.11 -25.88
N ASP A 207 -8.98 3.13 -26.56
CA ASP A 207 -10.44 2.95 -26.57
C ASP A 207 -10.87 2.26 -25.25
N ILE A 208 -11.12 3.09 -24.24
CA ILE A 208 -11.44 2.70 -22.87
C ILE A 208 -12.70 3.42 -22.39
N GLU A 209 -13.37 2.83 -21.41
CA GLU A 209 -14.67 3.29 -20.90
C GLU A 209 -14.70 4.78 -20.51
N TYR A 210 -13.60 5.32 -19.94
CA TYR A 210 -13.49 6.72 -19.47
C TYR A 210 -12.72 7.62 -20.45
N LYS A 211 -12.65 7.26 -21.72
CA LYS A 211 -11.84 7.94 -22.73
C LYS A 211 -12.11 9.45 -22.80
N GLU A 212 -13.38 9.85 -22.93
CA GLU A 212 -13.77 11.26 -23.07
C GLU A 212 -13.41 12.07 -21.82
N PHE A 213 -13.65 11.48 -20.64
CA PHE A 213 -13.25 12.09 -19.35
C PHE A 213 -11.74 12.34 -19.31
N ILE A 214 -10.95 11.32 -19.61
CA ILE A 214 -9.49 11.40 -19.60
C ILE A 214 -8.99 12.41 -20.64
N GLN A 215 -9.51 12.38 -21.86
CA GLN A 215 -9.13 13.33 -22.92
C GLN A 215 -9.37 14.77 -22.50
N LYS A 216 -10.49 15.06 -21.86
CA LYS A 216 -10.79 16.39 -21.34
C LYS A 216 -9.80 16.77 -20.24
N CYS A 217 -9.47 15.87 -19.30
CA CYS A 217 -8.48 16.14 -18.26
C CYS A 217 -7.09 16.48 -18.84
N ILE A 218 -6.59 15.70 -19.84
CA ILE A 218 -5.23 15.83 -20.38
C ILE A 218 -5.11 16.80 -21.55
N SER A 219 -6.12 17.65 -21.78
CA SER A 219 -6.03 18.70 -22.79
C SER A 219 -4.83 19.61 -22.55
N LEU A 220 -4.08 19.93 -23.61
CA LEU A 220 -2.89 20.81 -23.48
C LEU A 220 -3.27 22.21 -23.01
N ASP A 221 -4.36 22.76 -23.56
CA ASP A 221 -4.92 24.03 -23.12
C ASP A 221 -5.73 23.84 -21.82
N PRO A 222 -5.35 24.49 -20.70
CA PRO A 222 -6.08 24.42 -19.45
C PRO A 222 -7.56 24.87 -19.56
N SER A 223 -7.89 25.76 -20.48
CA SER A 223 -9.27 26.23 -20.70
C SER A 223 -10.22 25.13 -21.21
N MET A 224 -9.66 24.11 -21.88
CA MET A 224 -10.39 22.97 -22.41
C MET A 224 -10.56 21.83 -21.40
N ARG A 225 -9.92 21.91 -20.23
CA ARG A 225 -10.05 20.93 -19.15
C ARG A 225 -11.32 21.17 -18.34
N TYR A 226 -11.60 20.29 -17.38
CA TYR A 226 -12.52 20.61 -16.31
C TYR A 226 -11.98 21.81 -15.53
N GLN A 227 -12.85 22.78 -15.24
CA GLN A 227 -12.44 24.04 -14.60
C GLN A 227 -12.33 23.94 -13.08
N SER A 228 -12.83 22.86 -12.49
CA SER A 228 -12.67 22.55 -11.06
C SER A 228 -12.67 21.05 -10.82
N ALA A 229 -12.09 20.63 -9.68
CA ALA A 229 -12.16 19.24 -9.24
C ALA A 229 -13.59 18.78 -9.00
N LEU A 230 -14.51 19.70 -8.60
CA LEU A 230 -15.92 19.38 -8.43
C LEU A 230 -16.60 19.09 -9.77
N GLU A 231 -16.31 19.87 -10.82
CA GLU A 231 -16.82 19.59 -12.18
C GLU A 231 -16.34 18.23 -12.66
N ALA A 232 -15.05 17.93 -12.51
CA ALA A 232 -14.49 16.65 -12.87
C ALA A 232 -15.13 15.48 -12.08
N TYR A 233 -15.31 15.65 -10.77
CA TYR A 233 -15.98 14.65 -9.92
C TYR A 233 -17.42 14.37 -10.38
N THR A 234 -18.19 15.41 -10.63
CA THR A 234 -19.58 15.29 -11.08
C THR A 234 -19.67 14.58 -12.43
N SER A 235 -18.79 14.94 -13.37
CA SER A 235 -18.69 14.28 -14.66
C SER A 235 -18.29 12.79 -14.52
N LEU A 236 -17.29 12.47 -13.70
CA LEU A 236 -16.83 11.10 -13.48
C LEU A 236 -17.97 10.22 -12.90
N VAL A 237 -18.69 10.72 -11.92
CA VAL A 237 -19.79 9.98 -11.28
C VAL A 237 -20.99 9.80 -12.22
N SER A 238 -21.26 10.76 -13.11
CA SER A 238 -22.36 10.66 -14.08
C SER A 238 -22.13 9.59 -15.17
N ILE A 239 -20.87 9.24 -15.47
CA ILE A 239 -20.52 8.16 -16.40
C ILE A 239 -20.86 6.80 -15.80
N THR A 240 -20.81 6.71 -14.48
CA THR A 240 -21.09 5.48 -13.76
C THR A 240 -22.59 5.24 -13.72
N THR A 241 -23.10 4.26 -14.46
CA THR A 241 -24.52 3.88 -14.41
C THR A 241 -24.94 3.45 -13.02
N ALA A 242 -26.19 3.66 -12.65
CA ALA A 242 -26.78 3.42 -11.31
C ALA A 242 -26.60 1.99 -10.77
N ASP A 243 -26.15 1.05 -11.56
CA ASP A 243 -25.91 -0.36 -11.21
C ASP A 243 -24.50 -0.65 -10.64
N GLN A 244 -23.60 0.33 -10.64
CA GLN A 244 -22.29 0.17 -10.02
C GLN A 244 -22.35 0.53 -8.53
N VAL A 245 -22.92 -0.37 -7.77
CA VAL A 245 -22.79 -0.46 -6.32
C VAL A 245 -21.31 -0.32 -5.95
N ASN A 246 -21.03 0.52 -4.94
CA ASN A 246 -19.72 0.76 -4.35
C ASN A 246 -18.79 -0.44 -4.57
N PRO A 247 -17.72 -0.32 -5.38
CA PRO A 247 -16.76 -1.39 -5.48
C PRO A 247 -16.11 -1.48 -4.10
N VAL A 248 -16.47 -2.51 -3.38
CA VAL A 248 -15.60 -2.97 -2.30
C VAL A 248 -14.25 -3.13 -2.99
N TYR A 249 -13.28 -2.30 -2.64
CA TYR A 249 -11.89 -2.53 -3.02
C TYR A 249 -11.59 -3.97 -2.59
N ASN A 250 -11.75 -4.88 -3.54
CA ASN A 250 -11.32 -6.25 -3.35
C ASN A 250 -9.80 -6.19 -3.36
N LYS A 251 -9.25 -5.74 -2.22
CA LYS A 251 -7.89 -6.01 -1.85
C LYS A 251 -7.60 -7.43 -2.32
N PRO A 252 -6.54 -7.66 -3.14
CA PRO A 252 -6.09 -9.03 -3.31
C PRO A 252 -5.99 -9.55 -1.88
N ASP A 253 -6.71 -10.61 -1.60
CA ASP A 253 -7.01 -11.05 -0.24
C ASP A 253 -5.70 -11.39 0.48
N ASN A 254 -4.96 -10.33 0.84
CA ASN A 254 -3.75 -10.36 1.63
C ASN A 254 -4.09 -10.54 3.11
N ASN A 255 -5.32 -10.98 3.39
CA ASN A 255 -5.64 -11.48 4.70
C ASN A 255 -4.61 -12.58 5.00
N PRO A 256 -3.68 -12.36 5.93
CA PRO A 256 -2.67 -13.36 6.25
C PRO A 256 -3.29 -14.68 6.71
N TYR A 257 -4.56 -14.66 7.08
CA TYR A 257 -5.35 -15.83 7.48
C TYR A 257 -6.18 -16.45 6.33
N CYS A 258 -6.15 -15.87 5.11
CA CYS A 258 -6.74 -16.51 3.95
C CYS A 258 -5.90 -17.72 3.52
N LEU A 259 -6.57 -18.79 3.14
CA LEU A 259 -5.89 -20.03 2.74
C LEU A 259 -4.95 -19.78 1.55
N PRO A 260 -3.72 -20.29 1.59
CA PRO A 260 -2.77 -20.15 0.50
C PRO A 260 -3.32 -20.67 -0.83
N GLY A 261 -3.05 -19.93 -1.90
CA GLY A 261 -3.62 -20.19 -3.23
C GLY A 261 -4.95 -19.48 -3.49
N PHE A 262 -5.66 -19.03 -2.43
CA PHE A 262 -6.89 -18.25 -2.53
C PHE A 262 -6.66 -16.75 -2.27
N ARG A 263 -5.44 -16.35 -1.89
CA ARG A 263 -5.03 -14.96 -1.65
C ARG A 263 -4.98 -14.10 -2.91
N SER A 264 -4.96 -14.70 -4.09
CA SER A 264 -4.99 -14.00 -5.37
C SER A 264 -6.18 -14.44 -6.19
N ASN A 265 -6.75 -13.53 -6.98
CA ASN A 265 -7.93 -13.83 -7.78
C ASN A 265 -7.61 -14.58 -9.10
N THR A 266 -6.37 -15.06 -9.27
CA THR A 266 -5.91 -15.77 -10.46
C THR A 266 -6.45 -17.20 -10.52
N PRO A 267 -7.24 -17.58 -11.55
CA PRO A 267 -7.94 -18.88 -11.59
C PRO A 267 -7.00 -20.09 -11.49
N TRP A 268 -5.87 -20.06 -12.19
CA TRP A 268 -4.92 -21.17 -12.19
C TRP A 268 -4.30 -21.46 -10.81
N LYS A 269 -4.07 -20.40 -9.99
CA LYS A 269 -3.55 -20.56 -8.62
C LYS A 269 -4.57 -21.18 -7.70
N LYS A 270 -5.86 -20.84 -7.87
CA LYS A 270 -6.96 -21.47 -7.13
C LYS A 270 -7.08 -22.94 -7.48
N THR A 271 -7.01 -23.27 -8.78
CA THR A 271 -7.06 -24.68 -9.23
C THR A 271 -5.91 -25.49 -8.65
N LEU A 272 -4.68 -24.95 -8.70
CA LEU A 272 -3.50 -25.60 -8.13
C LEU A 272 -3.64 -25.81 -6.61
N ALA A 273 -4.17 -24.83 -5.89
CA ALA A 273 -4.41 -24.92 -4.45
C ALA A 273 -5.45 -25.99 -4.12
N ILE A 274 -6.56 -26.03 -4.86
CA ILE A 274 -7.60 -27.07 -4.68
C ILE A 274 -6.99 -28.46 -4.91
N SER A 275 -6.25 -28.65 -6.00
CA SER A 275 -5.57 -29.93 -6.29
C SER A 275 -4.61 -30.33 -5.16
N PHE A 276 -3.83 -29.38 -4.65
CA PHE A 276 -2.94 -29.61 -3.52
C PHE A 276 -3.70 -30.04 -2.26
N TYR A 277 -4.79 -29.36 -1.89
CA TYR A 277 -5.58 -29.71 -0.72
C TYR A 277 -6.27 -31.06 -0.86
N ILE A 278 -6.71 -31.44 -2.06
CA ILE A 278 -7.28 -32.77 -2.33
C ILE A 278 -6.23 -33.86 -2.14
N ILE A 279 -5.00 -33.66 -2.70
CA ILE A 279 -3.90 -34.61 -2.56
C ILE A 279 -3.53 -34.79 -1.08
N MET A 280 -3.41 -33.67 -0.34
CA MET A 280 -3.13 -33.68 1.10
C MET A 280 -4.23 -34.41 1.89
N SER A 281 -5.50 -34.21 1.55
CA SER A 281 -6.62 -34.89 2.21
C SER A 281 -6.58 -36.40 1.95
N ILE A 282 -6.26 -36.83 0.71
CA ILE A 282 -6.08 -38.22 0.36
C ILE A 282 -4.92 -38.84 1.14
N TYR A 283 -3.79 -38.15 1.25
CA TYR A 283 -2.63 -38.59 2.02
C TYR A 283 -2.97 -38.77 3.50
N ILE A 284 -3.63 -37.78 4.11
CA ILE A 284 -4.10 -37.86 5.50
C ILE A 284 -5.04 -39.07 5.70
N PHE A 285 -6.01 -39.27 4.79
CA PHE A 285 -6.94 -40.38 4.88
C PHE A 285 -6.25 -41.73 4.73
N ALA A 286 -5.28 -41.84 3.81
CA ALA A 286 -4.49 -43.06 3.63
C ALA A 286 -3.65 -43.39 4.88
N SER A 287 -2.97 -42.39 5.43
CA SER A 287 -2.18 -42.52 6.67
C SER A 287 -3.04 -42.94 7.86
N LEU A 288 -4.25 -42.36 8.00
CA LEU A 288 -5.19 -42.75 9.06
C LEU A 288 -5.72 -44.16 8.92
N LYS A 289 -5.84 -44.70 7.68
CA LYS A 289 -6.28 -46.05 7.44
C LYS A 289 -5.25 -47.09 7.87
N GLU A 290 -3.98 -46.75 7.85
CA GLU A 290 -2.88 -47.61 8.32
C GLU A 290 -2.67 -47.52 9.85
N CYS A 291 -3.30 -46.57 10.53
CA CYS A 291 -3.19 -46.37 11.96
C CYS A 291 -3.90 -47.48 12.75
N SER A 292 -3.36 -47.74 13.92
CA SER A 292 -3.52 -48.94 14.73
C SER A 292 -4.93 -49.33 15.17
N LYS A 293 -4.99 -50.55 15.65
CA LYS A 293 -6.24 -51.26 16.00
C LYS A 293 -6.88 -50.86 17.32
N THR A 294 -6.26 -49.95 18.12
CA THR A 294 -6.84 -49.51 19.41
C THR A 294 -7.22 -48.04 19.37
N PRO A 295 -8.33 -47.59 20.02
CA PRO A 295 -8.77 -46.20 19.99
C PRO A 295 -7.76 -45.21 20.55
N ALA A 296 -6.98 -45.58 21.57
CA ALA A 296 -5.99 -44.72 22.22
C ALA A 296 -4.76 -44.46 21.33
N SER A 297 -4.28 -45.51 20.64
CA SER A 297 -3.16 -45.38 19.71
C SER A 297 -3.55 -44.63 18.46
N PHE A 298 -4.76 -44.84 17.94
CA PHE A 298 -5.32 -44.04 16.85
C PHE A 298 -5.33 -42.53 17.18
N PHE A 299 -5.78 -42.17 18.40
CA PHE A 299 -5.83 -40.77 18.80
C PHE A 299 -4.45 -40.14 18.89
N LEU A 300 -3.45 -40.83 19.42
CA LEU A 300 -2.06 -40.31 19.54
C LEU A 300 -1.40 -40.12 18.15
N GLU A 301 -1.54 -41.09 17.25
CA GLU A 301 -1.02 -41.00 15.89
C GLU A 301 -1.73 -39.89 15.09
N PHE A 302 -3.06 -39.81 15.23
CA PHE A 302 -3.84 -38.70 14.61
C PHE A 302 -3.36 -37.33 15.08
N MET A 303 -3.18 -37.14 16.37
CA MET A 303 -2.71 -35.87 16.93
C MET A 303 -1.29 -35.51 16.47
N ALA A 304 -0.39 -36.51 16.42
CA ALA A 304 0.97 -36.28 15.93
C ALA A 304 1.00 -35.89 14.44
N LEU A 305 0.27 -36.60 13.59
CA LEU A 305 0.12 -36.31 12.18
C LEU A 305 -0.53 -34.95 11.94
N PHE A 306 -1.58 -34.64 12.67
CA PHE A 306 -2.32 -33.37 12.58
C PHE A 306 -1.45 -32.17 12.95
N LEU A 307 -0.73 -32.24 14.05
CA LEU A 307 0.21 -31.19 14.47
C LEU A 307 1.32 -30.99 13.45
N TYR A 308 1.91 -32.06 12.97
CA TYR A 308 2.95 -32.04 11.94
C TYR A 308 2.49 -31.32 10.67
N ILE A 309 1.32 -31.67 10.15
CA ILE A 309 0.77 -31.09 8.92
C ILE A 309 0.43 -29.62 9.13
N ILE A 310 -0.14 -29.23 10.26
CA ILE A 310 -0.44 -27.83 10.58
C ILE A 310 0.85 -26.99 10.64
N PHE A 311 1.88 -27.47 11.34
CA PHE A 311 3.15 -26.74 11.43
C PHE A 311 3.83 -26.60 10.06
N ALA A 312 3.88 -27.68 9.28
CA ALA A 312 4.42 -27.65 7.93
C ALA A 312 3.65 -26.64 7.04
N PHE A 313 2.31 -26.65 7.13
CA PHE A 313 1.45 -25.71 6.41
C PHE A 313 1.71 -24.25 6.79
N ILE A 314 1.75 -23.92 8.09
CA ILE A 314 2.00 -22.56 8.58
C ILE A 314 3.35 -22.05 8.08
N ILE A 315 4.38 -22.87 8.10
CA ILE A 315 5.74 -22.48 7.71
C ILE A 315 5.86 -22.28 6.21
N VAL A 316 5.43 -23.22 5.40
CA VAL A 316 5.55 -23.14 3.93
C VAL A 316 4.77 -21.97 3.39
N THR A 317 3.55 -21.77 3.88
CA THR A 317 2.61 -20.78 3.35
C THR A 317 2.79 -19.38 3.95
N ASP A 318 3.65 -19.23 4.97
CA ASP A 318 3.74 -17.99 5.77
C ASP A 318 2.37 -17.54 6.30
N TYR A 319 1.56 -18.53 6.75
CA TYR A 319 0.23 -18.26 7.26
C TYR A 319 0.29 -17.31 8.46
N GLY A 320 -0.46 -16.22 8.39
CA GLY A 320 -0.39 -15.16 9.41
C GLY A 320 0.81 -14.21 9.26
N ASN A 321 1.59 -14.32 8.16
CA ASN A 321 2.77 -13.48 7.91
C ASN A 321 3.81 -13.53 9.06
N TRP A 322 4.04 -14.72 9.62
CA TRP A 322 4.91 -14.89 10.79
C TRP A 322 6.35 -14.45 10.52
N THR A 323 6.87 -14.58 9.28
CA THR A 323 8.21 -14.14 8.91
C THR A 323 8.40 -12.62 9.01
N TYR A 324 7.31 -11.85 9.00
CA TYR A 324 7.32 -10.39 9.18
C TYR A 324 7.09 -9.97 10.63
N ARG A 325 6.70 -10.89 11.51
CA ARG A 325 6.41 -10.63 12.93
C ARG A 325 7.50 -11.10 13.87
N LEU A 326 8.23 -12.17 13.52
CA LEU A 326 9.27 -12.74 14.39
C LEU A 326 10.62 -12.02 14.19
N TRP A 327 11.11 -11.42 15.27
CA TRP A 327 12.49 -10.95 15.35
C TRP A 327 13.45 -12.16 15.54
N PRO A 328 14.62 -12.25 14.87
CA PRO A 328 15.21 -11.32 13.90
C PRO A 328 14.75 -11.51 12.43
N VAL A 329 13.91 -12.50 12.13
CA VAL A 329 13.49 -12.87 10.75
C VAL A 329 12.79 -11.70 10.04
N SER A 330 12.08 -10.86 10.78
CA SER A 330 11.40 -9.68 10.24
C SER A 330 12.32 -8.69 9.52
N ARG A 331 13.61 -8.65 9.90
CA ARG A 331 14.62 -7.75 9.32
C ARG A 331 15.26 -8.26 8.01
N PHE A 332 15.02 -9.52 7.66
CA PHE A 332 15.64 -10.11 6.49
C PHE A 332 14.90 -9.72 5.20
N ASN A 333 15.63 -9.70 4.08
CA ASN A 333 15.06 -9.48 2.76
C ASN A 333 14.13 -10.63 2.36
N LYS A 334 13.29 -10.40 1.32
CA LYS A 334 12.27 -11.37 0.87
C LYS A 334 12.88 -12.73 0.49
N SER A 335 14.04 -12.73 -0.20
CA SER A 335 14.71 -13.97 -0.64
C SER A 335 15.18 -14.79 0.55
N LEU A 336 15.77 -14.16 1.56
CA LEU A 336 16.24 -14.84 2.78
C LEU A 336 15.07 -15.38 3.62
N LYS A 337 13.93 -14.67 3.68
CA LYS A 337 12.72 -15.17 4.32
C LYS A 337 12.19 -16.45 3.63
N ILE A 338 12.22 -16.50 2.29
CA ILE A 338 11.84 -17.69 1.53
C ILE A 338 12.80 -18.84 1.82
N PHE A 339 14.11 -18.57 1.83
CA PHE A 339 15.13 -19.57 2.12
C PHE A 339 14.99 -20.18 3.52
N ILE A 340 14.73 -19.34 4.53
CA ILE A 340 14.46 -19.80 5.91
C ILE A 340 13.24 -20.72 5.95
N ARG A 341 12.16 -20.39 5.24
CA ARG A 341 10.96 -21.23 5.20
C ARG A 341 11.25 -22.61 4.57
N ILE A 342 12.06 -22.65 3.51
CA ILE A 342 12.46 -23.91 2.86
C ILE A 342 13.27 -24.76 3.84
N ILE A 343 14.24 -24.18 4.53
CA ILE A 343 15.04 -24.91 5.53
C ILE A 343 14.18 -25.45 6.66
N LEU A 344 13.30 -24.62 7.22
CA LEU A 344 12.39 -25.02 8.29
C LEU A 344 11.43 -26.11 7.83
N PHE A 345 10.95 -26.07 6.59
CA PHE A 345 10.13 -27.12 6.03
C PHE A 345 10.87 -28.46 5.94
N ILE A 346 12.11 -28.46 5.40
CA ILE A 346 12.95 -29.68 5.33
C ILE A 346 13.21 -30.22 6.74
N PHE A 347 13.49 -29.35 7.69
CA PHE A 347 13.72 -29.73 9.08
C PHE A 347 12.47 -30.37 9.71
N ILE A 348 11.30 -29.75 9.56
CA ILE A 348 10.04 -30.28 10.08
C ILE A 348 9.68 -31.58 9.38
N PHE A 349 9.89 -31.68 8.07
CA PHE A 349 9.61 -32.90 7.31
C PHE A 349 10.45 -34.08 7.83
N TYR A 350 11.77 -33.85 8.04
CA TYR A 350 12.66 -34.88 8.56
C TYR A 350 12.31 -35.29 9.99
N TYR A 351 12.15 -34.32 10.91
CA TYR A 351 11.86 -34.61 12.31
C TYR A 351 10.41 -35.08 12.53
N GLY A 352 9.47 -34.66 11.70
CA GLY A 352 8.08 -35.13 11.75
C GLY A 352 7.98 -36.61 11.41
N ALA A 353 8.70 -37.07 10.38
CA ALA A 353 8.76 -38.48 10.02
C ALA A 353 9.42 -39.32 11.13
N THR A 354 10.52 -38.83 11.72
CA THR A 354 11.17 -39.55 12.84
C THR A 354 10.32 -39.56 14.11
N LEU A 355 9.55 -38.53 14.40
CA LEU A 355 8.61 -38.50 15.52
C LEU A 355 7.48 -39.46 15.32
N GLU A 356 6.90 -39.56 14.11
CA GLU A 356 5.87 -40.54 13.76
C GLU A 356 6.39 -41.97 13.94
N GLU A 357 7.60 -42.28 13.45
CA GLU A 357 8.26 -43.58 13.67
C GLU A 357 8.48 -43.87 15.16
N TYR A 358 8.95 -42.90 15.92
CA TYR A 358 9.16 -43.06 17.35
C TYR A 358 7.87 -43.35 18.10
N VAL A 359 6.79 -42.59 17.83
CA VAL A 359 5.48 -42.81 18.44
C VAL A 359 4.97 -44.20 18.07
N ARG A 360 5.05 -44.59 16.80
CA ARG A 360 4.52 -45.87 16.27
C ARG A 360 5.26 -47.09 16.81
N TYR A 361 6.59 -47.08 16.73
CA TYR A 361 7.40 -48.26 17.06
C TYR A 361 7.86 -48.32 18.52
N THR A 362 8.08 -47.18 19.16
CA THR A 362 8.62 -47.13 20.53
C THR A 362 7.54 -46.94 21.59
N MET A 363 6.61 -46.01 21.39
CA MET A 363 5.58 -45.74 22.39
C MET A 363 4.41 -46.72 22.26
N LEU A 364 4.00 -47.09 21.06
CA LEU A 364 2.85 -47.95 20.81
C LEU A 364 3.21 -49.42 20.59
N GLY A 365 4.50 -49.76 20.50
CA GLY A 365 4.99 -51.15 20.37
C GLY A 365 4.57 -51.86 19.08
N ILE A 366 4.25 -51.11 18.02
CA ILE A 366 3.86 -51.67 16.73
C ILE A 366 5.12 -52.25 16.06
N PRO A 367 5.09 -53.52 15.58
CA PRO A 367 6.25 -54.11 14.93
C PRO A 367 6.61 -53.39 13.63
N ARG A 368 7.91 -53.17 13.38
CA ARG A 368 8.40 -52.57 12.11
C ARG A 368 8.06 -53.49 10.95
N PRO A 369 7.59 -52.98 9.81
CA PRO A 369 7.41 -53.77 8.61
C PRO A 369 8.75 -54.38 8.20
N LYS A 370 8.76 -55.66 7.80
CA LYS A 370 9.95 -56.38 7.32
C LYS A 370 10.37 -55.90 5.95
#